data_3cb598d73b2fa087c0ec604b5d69a332
#
_entry.id   3cb598d73b2fa087c0ec604b5d69a332
#
_cell.length_a   1.000
_cell.length_b   1.000
_cell.length_c   1.000
_cell.angle_alpha   90.00
_cell.angle_beta   90.00
_cell.angle_gamma   90.00
#
_symmetry.space_group_name_H-M   'P 1'
#
loop_
_entity.id
_entity.type
_entity.pdbx_description
1 polymer ?
#
loop_
_entity_poly.entity_id
_entity_poly.type
_entity_poly.pdbx_seq_one_letter_code
_entity_poly.pdbx_strand_id
1 'polypeptide(L)'
;MFDTAGSASDVMIDLRNVWKIFGHRSQEAMQAVRERKLTKAEVLDEFDCVVGVADASFQVKKGEIFCVMGLSGSGKSTLVRHINRLLEPTAGQVIVDGQDVTALRPKELADMRNRKIAMVFQDFGLMPHRSVRDNVAMPLEIRGVAQNARWQAAQNALDLVELSQWGDKYAHELSGGMQQRVGLARAIAADAKVLLMDEPFSALDPLIRRQLQDEFIALASQMGKTTVFITHDLDEAVRIGDHIAVMRNGEIVQTGTPEQIIMEPADSYVADFVAGISRINLIRAHSLVSPLDGPAGAIPPNALRMPETATLKELIMASVEHDAPLVIDRPNGEPLGMISKNDLLAGIIHGTNDG
;
A
#
# COMPACT_ATOMS: atom_id res chain seq x y z
N MET A 1 0.03 -11.41 19.64
CA MET A 1 0.77 -10.59 20.62
C MET A 1 1.70 -9.71 19.80
N PHE A 2 1.32 -8.45 19.57
CA PHE A 2 2.04 -7.57 18.62
C PHE A 2 3.40 -7.19 19.20
N ASP A 3 4.45 -7.40 18.42
CA ASP A 3 5.81 -6.98 18.75
C ASP A 3 5.91 -5.45 18.68
N THR A 4 5.84 -4.77 19.83
CA THR A 4 5.74 -3.31 19.96
C THR A 4 7.10 -2.64 20.18
N ALA A 5 8.19 -3.14 19.60
CA ALA A 5 9.52 -2.61 19.81
C ALA A 5 10.17 -1.96 18.57
N GLY A 6 9.37 -1.34 17.68
CA GLY A 6 9.90 -0.36 16.74
C GLY A 6 10.06 0.99 17.45
N SER A 7 11.24 1.61 17.41
CA SER A 7 11.44 2.92 18.04
C SER A 7 10.42 3.92 17.49
N ALA A 8 9.79 4.72 18.35
CA ALA A 8 8.78 5.74 17.98
C ALA A 8 9.26 6.77 16.92
N SER A 9 10.55 6.74 16.55
CA SER A 9 11.17 7.59 15.53
C SER A 9 10.98 7.11 14.08
N ASP A 10 10.52 5.86 13.86
CA ASP A 10 10.44 5.26 12.51
C ASP A 10 9.02 5.23 11.93
N VAL A 11 7.99 5.50 12.74
CA VAL A 11 6.60 5.55 12.30
C VAL A 11 6.30 6.89 11.65
N MET A 12 5.77 6.85 10.41
CA MET A 12 5.33 8.05 9.67
C MET A 12 3.86 8.32 9.84
N ILE A 13 3.02 7.27 9.84
CA ILE A 13 1.56 7.38 9.99
C ILE A 13 1.13 6.41 11.08
N ASP A 14 0.30 6.88 12.02
CA ASP A 14 -0.23 6.07 13.11
C ASP A 14 -1.72 6.39 13.31
N LEU A 15 -2.58 5.44 12.96
CA LEU A 15 -4.01 5.50 13.20
C LEU A 15 -4.34 4.74 14.47
N ARG A 16 -5.10 5.36 15.36
CA ARG A 16 -5.47 4.79 16.67
C ARG A 16 -6.96 4.84 16.86
N ASN A 17 -7.61 3.68 16.85
CA ASN A 17 -9.04 3.48 17.12
C ASN A 17 -9.92 4.47 16.32
N VAL A 18 -9.63 4.62 15.01
CA VAL A 18 -10.32 5.56 14.14
C VAL A 18 -11.70 5.04 13.80
N TRP A 19 -12.71 5.88 14.03
CA TRP A 19 -14.11 5.62 13.71
C TRP A 19 -14.64 6.70 12.77
N LYS A 20 -15.49 6.28 11.84
CA LYS A 20 -16.32 7.18 11.04
C LYS A 20 -17.76 6.69 10.99
N ILE A 21 -18.63 7.47 11.56
CA ILE A 21 -20.08 7.30 11.48
C ILE A 21 -20.64 8.49 10.69
N PHE A 22 -21.37 8.20 9.62
CA PHE A 22 -22.07 9.18 8.81
C PHE A 22 -23.51 9.32 9.28
N GLY A 23 -24.04 10.53 9.35
CA GLY A 23 -25.40 10.83 9.79
C GLY A 23 -25.43 11.99 10.77
N HIS A 24 -26.61 12.59 10.96
CA HIS A 24 -26.77 13.76 11.81
C HIS A 24 -26.57 13.46 13.31
N ARG A 25 -26.83 12.22 13.72
CA ARG A 25 -26.70 11.74 15.11
C ARG A 25 -25.42 10.92 15.34
N SER A 26 -24.38 11.15 14.53
CA SER A 26 -23.14 10.35 14.54
C SER A 26 -22.42 10.34 15.90
N GLN A 27 -22.47 11.44 16.67
CA GLN A 27 -21.87 11.50 18.01
C GLN A 27 -22.66 10.72 19.05
N GLU A 28 -23.99 10.78 19.01
CA GLU A 28 -24.86 9.99 19.88
C GLU A 28 -24.69 8.48 19.56
N ALA A 29 -24.66 8.13 18.27
CA ALA A 29 -24.42 6.77 17.83
C ALA A 29 -23.04 6.26 18.30
N MET A 30 -21.98 7.09 18.23
CA MET A 30 -20.66 6.73 18.71
C MET A 30 -20.63 6.48 20.23
N GLN A 31 -21.34 7.29 21.00
CA GLN A 31 -21.47 7.09 22.45
C GLN A 31 -22.19 5.76 22.73
N ALA A 32 -23.31 5.49 22.05
CA ALA A 32 -24.06 4.24 22.21
C ALA A 32 -23.23 2.99 21.81
N VAL A 33 -22.42 3.08 20.74
CA VAL A 33 -21.48 2.02 20.35
C VAL A 33 -20.49 1.73 21.49
N ARG A 34 -19.94 2.75 22.14
CA ARG A 34 -18.99 2.56 23.25
C ARG A 34 -19.64 1.95 24.50
N GLU A 35 -20.83 2.43 24.86
CA GLU A 35 -21.53 2.00 26.06
C GLU A 35 -22.22 0.65 25.91
N ARG A 36 -22.87 0.42 24.76
CA ARG A 36 -23.76 -0.71 24.51
C ARG A 36 -23.18 -1.73 23.53
N LYS A 37 -22.03 -1.45 22.92
CA LYS A 37 -21.37 -2.28 21.89
C LYS A 37 -22.30 -2.60 20.71
N LEU A 38 -23.01 -1.60 20.22
CA LEU A 38 -23.96 -1.75 19.12
C LEU A 38 -23.24 -2.21 17.85
N THR A 39 -23.91 -3.11 17.14
CA THR A 39 -23.54 -3.50 15.78
C THR A 39 -23.85 -2.40 14.77
N LYS A 40 -23.29 -2.48 13.57
CA LYS A 40 -23.57 -1.52 12.49
C LYS A 40 -25.03 -1.48 12.07
N ALA A 41 -25.71 -2.64 12.12
CA ALA A 41 -27.14 -2.75 11.84
C ALA A 41 -27.98 -2.02 12.88
N GLU A 42 -27.66 -2.18 14.16
CA GLU A 42 -28.33 -1.46 15.25
C GLU A 42 -28.09 0.04 15.22
N VAL A 43 -26.87 0.47 14.83
CA VAL A 43 -26.55 1.90 14.60
C VAL A 43 -27.40 2.49 13.48
N LEU A 44 -27.58 1.75 12.39
CA LEU A 44 -28.44 2.18 11.29
C LEU A 44 -29.90 2.26 11.71
N ASP A 45 -30.42 1.23 12.39
CA ASP A 45 -31.83 1.13 12.79
C ASP A 45 -32.21 2.19 13.86
N GLU A 46 -31.35 2.38 14.87
CA GLU A 46 -31.67 3.27 16.01
C GLU A 46 -31.36 4.74 15.75
N PHE A 47 -30.29 5.04 14.97
CA PHE A 47 -29.78 6.40 14.79
C PHE A 47 -29.91 6.93 13.36
N ASP A 48 -30.32 6.12 12.39
CA ASP A 48 -30.27 6.43 10.95
C ASP A 48 -28.87 6.90 10.55
N CYS A 49 -27.85 6.18 11.04
CA CYS A 49 -26.44 6.48 10.83
C CYS A 49 -25.71 5.27 10.22
N VAL A 50 -24.76 5.53 9.32
CA VAL A 50 -23.96 4.51 8.65
C VAL A 50 -22.53 4.49 9.20
N VAL A 51 -22.08 3.32 9.68
CA VAL A 51 -20.71 3.13 10.10
C VAL A 51 -19.82 2.87 8.89
N GLY A 52 -19.04 3.85 8.49
CA GLY A 52 -18.11 3.74 7.34
C GLY A 52 -16.75 3.19 7.71
N VAL A 53 -16.24 3.48 8.92
CA VAL A 53 -15.01 2.94 9.50
C VAL A 53 -15.25 2.63 10.96
N ALA A 54 -14.83 1.46 11.43
CA ALA A 54 -14.99 1.00 12.80
C ALA A 54 -13.65 0.53 13.36
N ASP A 55 -13.19 1.20 14.42
CA ASP A 55 -12.02 0.85 15.23
C ASP A 55 -10.72 0.56 14.46
N ALA A 56 -10.50 1.31 13.37
CA ALA A 56 -9.34 1.08 12.52
C ALA A 56 -8.06 1.58 13.20
N SER A 57 -7.06 0.68 13.32
CA SER A 57 -5.74 0.98 13.88
C SER A 57 -4.66 0.30 13.03
N PHE A 58 -3.66 1.07 12.60
CA PHE A 58 -2.45 0.55 11.95
C PHE A 58 -1.34 1.60 11.96
N GLN A 59 -0.12 1.15 11.71
CA GLN A 59 1.06 2.00 11.60
C GLN A 59 1.73 1.80 10.25
N VAL A 60 2.28 2.89 9.69
CA VAL A 60 3.08 2.87 8.47
C VAL A 60 4.46 3.44 8.78
N LYS A 61 5.52 2.71 8.47
CA LYS A 61 6.90 3.14 8.68
C LYS A 61 7.33 4.15 7.62
N LYS A 62 8.39 4.89 7.89
CA LYS A 62 9.00 5.81 6.91
C LYS A 62 9.51 5.05 5.70
N GLY A 63 9.18 5.54 4.50
CA GLY A 63 9.58 4.93 3.24
C GLY A 63 8.81 3.68 2.84
N GLU A 64 7.87 3.24 3.66
CA GLU A 64 7.05 2.05 3.42
C GLU A 64 5.91 2.34 2.44
N ILE A 65 5.59 1.37 1.60
CA ILE A 65 4.36 1.32 0.81
C ILE A 65 3.36 0.40 1.54
N PHE A 66 2.34 1.00 2.13
CA PHE A 66 1.28 0.31 2.87
C PHE A 66 0.01 0.25 2.03
N CYS A 67 -0.42 -0.95 1.67
CA CYS A 67 -1.62 -1.16 0.87
C CYS A 67 -2.86 -1.33 1.75
N VAL A 68 -3.96 -0.65 1.41
CA VAL A 68 -5.28 -0.86 2.01
C VAL A 68 -6.17 -1.47 0.94
N MET A 69 -6.61 -2.71 1.15
CA MET A 69 -7.39 -3.44 0.18
C MET A 69 -8.73 -3.93 0.73
N GLY A 70 -9.63 -4.37 -0.15
CA GLY A 70 -10.96 -4.89 0.19
C GLY A 70 -11.96 -4.60 -0.92
N LEU A 71 -13.15 -5.20 -0.86
CA LEU A 71 -14.20 -5.00 -1.86
C LEU A 71 -14.70 -3.55 -1.91
N SER A 72 -15.43 -3.21 -3.00
CA SER A 72 -16.10 -1.91 -3.09
C SER A 72 -17.03 -1.69 -1.89
N GLY A 73 -17.03 -0.48 -1.34
CA GLY A 73 -17.81 -0.16 -0.14
C GLY A 73 -17.24 -0.63 1.20
N SER A 74 -16.05 -1.28 1.24
CA SER A 74 -15.44 -1.72 2.50
C SER A 74 -14.90 -0.59 3.39
N GLY A 75 -14.90 0.68 2.92
CA GLY A 75 -14.48 1.83 3.71
C GLY A 75 -13.05 2.36 3.43
N LYS A 76 -12.31 1.77 2.48
CA LYS A 76 -10.90 2.12 2.17
C LYS A 76 -10.67 3.61 1.93
N SER A 77 -11.38 4.19 0.96
CA SER A 77 -11.24 5.62 0.61
C SER A 77 -11.65 6.51 1.78
N THR A 78 -12.66 6.08 2.58
CA THR A 78 -13.06 6.77 3.81
C THR A 78 -11.90 6.77 4.81
N LEU A 79 -11.28 5.62 5.05
CA LEU A 79 -10.16 5.45 5.98
C LEU A 79 -8.98 6.33 5.59
N VAL A 80 -8.54 6.27 4.33
CA VAL A 80 -7.36 7.04 3.87
C VAL A 80 -7.60 8.54 3.89
N ARG A 81 -8.83 9.00 3.64
CA ARG A 81 -9.20 10.42 3.75
C ARG A 81 -9.19 10.97 5.18
N HIS A 82 -9.06 10.13 6.20
CA HIS A 82 -8.78 10.59 7.56
C HIS A 82 -7.30 10.97 7.75
N ILE A 83 -6.37 10.36 7.02
CA ILE A 83 -4.93 10.64 7.14
C ILE A 83 -4.62 12.10 6.81
N ASN A 84 -5.27 12.66 5.79
CA ASN A 84 -5.18 14.08 5.46
C ASN A 84 -6.35 14.91 6.03
N ARG A 85 -7.22 14.29 6.83
CA ARG A 85 -8.42 14.88 7.43
C ARG A 85 -9.34 15.58 6.42
N LEU A 86 -9.38 15.08 5.16
CA LEU A 86 -10.45 15.46 4.22
C LEU A 86 -11.81 15.01 4.74
N LEU A 87 -11.83 13.90 5.48
CA LEU A 87 -12.96 13.48 6.30
C LEU A 87 -12.57 13.56 7.77
N GLU A 88 -13.38 14.25 8.55
CA GLU A 88 -13.22 14.33 10.01
C GLU A 88 -13.59 12.96 10.61
N PRO A 89 -12.73 12.30 11.42
CA PRO A 89 -13.12 11.10 12.15
C PRO A 89 -14.18 11.43 13.20
N THR A 90 -15.08 10.48 13.47
CA THR A 90 -16.06 10.61 14.57
C THR A 90 -15.39 10.37 15.92
N ALA A 91 -14.39 9.50 15.97
CA ALA A 91 -13.55 9.22 17.12
C ALA A 91 -12.19 8.65 16.70
N GLY A 92 -11.25 8.57 17.64
CA GLY A 92 -9.88 8.10 17.41
C GLY A 92 -8.91 9.23 17.12
N GLN A 93 -7.67 8.86 16.81
CA GLN A 93 -6.58 9.77 16.51
C GLN A 93 -5.86 9.37 15.24
N VAL A 94 -5.35 10.36 14.51
CA VAL A 94 -4.50 10.18 13.33
C VAL A 94 -3.23 11.00 13.54
N ILE A 95 -2.08 10.34 13.60
CA ILE A 95 -0.78 10.97 13.79
C ILE A 95 0.00 10.83 12.50
N VAL A 96 0.54 11.92 11.96
CA VAL A 96 1.37 11.93 10.75
C VAL A 96 2.64 12.73 11.04
N ASP A 97 3.80 12.11 10.80
CA ASP A 97 5.12 12.72 11.07
C ASP A 97 5.19 13.31 12.50
N GLY A 98 4.67 12.53 13.48
CA GLY A 98 4.64 12.89 14.89
C GLY A 98 3.60 13.97 15.30
N GLN A 99 2.75 14.43 14.37
CA GLN A 99 1.72 15.45 14.65
C GLN A 99 0.32 14.83 14.63
N ASP A 100 -0.47 15.06 15.68
CA ASP A 100 -1.88 14.66 15.72
C ASP A 100 -2.70 15.54 14.78
N VAL A 101 -3.07 14.99 13.62
CA VAL A 101 -3.84 15.67 12.57
C VAL A 101 -5.24 16.02 13.05
N THR A 102 -5.81 15.21 13.94
CA THR A 102 -7.19 15.40 14.44
C THR A 102 -7.31 16.61 15.35
N ALA A 103 -6.20 17.03 15.98
CA ALA A 103 -6.14 18.18 16.89
C ALA A 103 -5.69 19.49 16.21
N LEU A 104 -5.23 19.45 14.94
CA LEU A 104 -4.73 20.64 14.25
C LEU A 104 -5.81 21.68 14.01
N ARG A 105 -5.46 22.95 14.20
CA ARG A 105 -6.30 24.08 13.81
C ARG A 105 -6.33 24.23 12.28
N PRO A 106 -7.35 24.89 11.69
CA PRO A 106 -7.52 24.95 10.23
C PRO A 106 -6.28 25.42 9.46
N LYS A 107 -5.54 26.40 9.96
CA LYS A 107 -4.32 26.93 9.33
C LYS A 107 -3.18 25.91 9.36
N GLU A 108 -2.99 25.23 10.49
CA GLU A 108 -1.97 24.19 10.67
C GLU A 108 -2.26 22.97 9.79
N LEU A 109 -3.54 22.58 9.70
CA LEU A 109 -4.01 21.52 8.83
C LEU A 109 -3.78 21.86 7.35
N ALA A 110 -4.07 23.08 6.93
CA ALA A 110 -3.80 23.52 5.56
C ALA A 110 -2.30 23.49 5.24
N ASP A 111 -1.44 23.94 6.17
CA ASP A 111 0.01 23.88 5.98
C ASP A 111 0.51 22.42 5.91
N MET A 112 0.00 21.56 6.77
CA MET A 112 0.32 20.14 6.75
C MET A 112 -0.07 19.47 5.43
N ARG A 113 -1.30 19.68 4.93
CA ARG A 113 -1.76 19.17 3.64
C ARG A 113 -0.89 19.69 2.48
N ASN A 114 -0.50 20.94 2.53
CA ASN A 114 0.29 21.55 1.47
C ASN A 114 1.75 21.07 1.45
N ARG A 115 2.34 20.73 2.61
CA ARG A 115 3.77 20.47 2.73
C ARG A 115 4.14 19.02 2.99
N LYS A 116 3.27 18.27 3.68
CA LYS A 116 3.61 16.93 4.16
C LYS A 116 2.87 15.81 3.44
N ILE A 117 1.69 16.08 2.88
CA ILE A 117 0.83 15.06 2.29
C ILE A 117 0.47 15.45 0.87
N ALA A 118 0.75 14.57 -0.10
CA ALA A 118 0.19 14.65 -1.45
C ALA A 118 -0.86 13.57 -1.64
N MET A 119 -1.84 13.80 -2.52
CA MET A 119 -2.89 12.82 -2.82
C MET A 119 -3.11 12.68 -4.31
N VAL A 120 -3.15 11.44 -4.77
CA VAL A 120 -3.58 11.04 -6.11
C VAL A 120 -4.99 10.46 -5.99
N PHE A 121 -5.92 11.03 -6.75
CA PHE A 121 -7.34 10.66 -6.71
C PHE A 121 -7.68 9.67 -7.83
N GLN A 122 -8.70 8.88 -7.63
CA GLN A 122 -9.23 7.92 -8.59
C GLN A 122 -9.65 8.60 -9.92
N ASP A 123 -10.31 9.78 -9.84
CA ASP A 123 -10.75 10.57 -10.98
C ASP A 123 -9.70 11.60 -11.44
N PHE A 124 -8.41 11.31 -11.22
CA PHE A 124 -7.24 12.14 -11.54
C PHE A 124 -7.23 13.53 -10.87
N GLY A 125 -8.38 14.15 -10.61
CA GLY A 125 -8.52 15.44 -9.96
C GLY A 125 -7.78 16.58 -10.69
N LEU A 126 -7.71 16.54 -12.03
CA LEU A 126 -7.08 17.57 -12.83
C LEU A 126 -8.04 18.75 -13.06
N MET A 127 -7.50 19.96 -13.00
CA MET A 127 -8.25 21.18 -13.30
C MET A 127 -8.37 21.32 -14.81
N PRO A 128 -9.60 21.22 -15.41
CA PRO A 128 -9.79 21.16 -16.86
C PRO A 128 -9.43 22.47 -17.58
N HIS A 129 -9.48 23.59 -16.86
CA HIS A 129 -9.17 24.94 -17.37
C HIS A 129 -7.69 25.33 -17.22
N ARG A 130 -6.86 24.43 -16.68
CA ARG A 130 -5.41 24.61 -16.53
C ARG A 130 -4.65 23.70 -17.47
N SER A 131 -3.49 24.17 -17.91
CA SER A 131 -2.54 23.32 -18.64
C SER A 131 -2.02 22.16 -17.77
N VAL A 132 -1.44 21.16 -18.39
CA VAL A 132 -0.77 20.05 -17.70
C VAL A 132 0.31 20.58 -16.76
N ARG A 133 1.17 21.49 -17.23
CA ARG A 133 2.21 22.12 -16.41
C ARG A 133 1.62 22.86 -15.21
N ASP A 134 0.55 23.62 -15.40
CA ASP A 134 -0.10 24.35 -14.31
C ASP A 134 -0.81 23.42 -13.32
N ASN A 135 -1.35 22.29 -13.78
CA ASN A 135 -1.89 21.25 -12.90
C ASN A 135 -0.76 20.66 -12.02
N VAL A 136 0.38 20.34 -12.60
CA VAL A 136 1.54 19.79 -11.86
C VAL A 136 2.15 20.84 -10.94
N ALA A 137 2.23 22.10 -11.36
CA ALA A 137 2.76 23.21 -10.55
C ALA A 137 1.85 23.68 -9.43
N MET A 138 0.56 23.28 -9.42
CA MET A 138 -0.46 23.79 -8.49
C MET A 138 -0.10 23.69 -7.00
N PRO A 139 0.46 22.60 -6.47
CA PRO A 139 0.87 22.53 -5.08
C PRO A 139 1.91 23.58 -4.70
N LEU A 140 2.84 23.88 -5.59
CA LEU A 140 3.89 24.89 -5.40
C LEU A 140 3.31 26.30 -5.55
N GLU A 141 2.32 26.50 -6.40
CA GLU A 141 1.59 27.76 -6.51
C GLU A 141 0.87 28.10 -5.21
N ILE A 142 0.16 27.13 -4.61
CA ILE A 142 -0.50 27.29 -3.30
C ILE A 142 0.50 27.66 -2.20
N ARG A 143 1.75 27.15 -2.30
CA ARG A 143 2.85 27.52 -1.38
C ARG A 143 3.45 28.89 -1.65
N GLY A 144 3.02 29.58 -2.69
CA GLY A 144 3.56 30.89 -3.08
C GLY A 144 4.93 30.84 -3.77
N VAL A 145 5.33 29.70 -4.33
CA VAL A 145 6.58 29.56 -5.09
C VAL A 145 6.48 30.36 -6.39
N ALA A 146 7.54 31.13 -6.71
CA ALA A 146 7.61 31.93 -7.92
C ALA A 146 7.39 31.10 -9.19
N GLN A 147 6.71 31.68 -10.20
CA GLN A 147 6.26 30.97 -11.40
C GLN A 147 7.37 30.19 -12.10
N ASN A 148 8.52 30.83 -12.34
CA ASN A 148 9.63 30.16 -13.02
C ASN A 148 10.13 28.93 -12.26
N ALA A 149 10.23 29.03 -10.93
CA ALA A 149 10.70 27.91 -10.08
C ALA A 149 9.67 26.77 -10.05
N ARG A 150 8.36 27.08 -9.89
CA ARG A 150 7.33 26.03 -9.87
C ARG A 150 7.14 25.37 -11.23
N TRP A 151 7.31 26.11 -12.34
CA TRP A 151 7.26 25.54 -13.69
C TRP A 151 8.47 24.65 -13.99
N GLN A 152 9.66 25.03 -13.51
CA GLN A 152 10.84 24.17 -13.63
C GLN A 152 10.63 22.85 -12.83
N ALA A 153 10.12 22.94 -11.60
CA ALA A 153 9.82 21.76 -10.81
C ALA A 153 8.72 20.89 -11.46
N ALA A 154 7.70 21.52 -12.05
CA ALA A 154 6.67 20.82 -12.79
C ALA A 154 7.22 20.12 -14.04
N GLN A 155 8.15 20.78 -14.77
CA GLN A 155 8.81 20.17 -15.92
C GLN A 155 9.63 18.95 -15.51
N ASN A 156 10.45 19.08 -14.46
CA ASN A 156 11.23 17.94 -13.93
C ASN A 156 10.34 16.76 -13.54
N ALA A 157 9.18 17.04 -12.93
CA ALA A 157 8.21 15.99 -12.57
C ALA A 157 7.53 15.36 -13.81
N LEU A 158 7.25 16.15 -14.85
CA LEU A 158 6.72 15.65 -16.13
C LEU A 158 7.75 14.80 -16.87
N ASP A 159 9.02 15.14 -16.78
CA ASP A 159 10.11 14.36 -17.39
C ASP A 159 10.20 12.97 -16.75
N LEU A 160 10.03 12.88 -15.42
CA LEU A 160 10.05 11.62 -14.66
C LEU A 160 8.89 10.67 -15.04
N VAL A 161 7.78 11.21 -15.51
CA VAL A 161 6.60 10.41 -15.92
C VAL A 161 6.42 10.33 -17.45
N GLU A 162 7.48 10.65 -18.21
CA GLU A 162 7.52 10.59 -19.68
C GLU A 162 6.50 11.47 -20.39
N LEU A 163 6.17 12.63 -19.79
CA LEU A 163 5.24 13.61 -20.34
C LEU A 163 5.91 14.97 -20.64
N SER A 164 7.23 15.00 -20.90
CA SER A 164 8.02 16.21 -21.11
C SER A 164 7.43 17.20 -22.12
N GLN A 165 6.86 16.69 -23.21
CA GLN A 165 6.32 17.51 -24.32
C GLN A 165 4.85 17.91 -24.14
N TRP A 166 4.19 17.46 -23.07
CA TRP A 166 2.74 17.64 -22.87
C TRP A 166 2.39 18.80 -21.93
N GLY A 167 3.38 19.56 -21.47
CA GLY A 167 3.21 20.61 -20.46
C GLY A 167 2.18 21.68 -20.83
N ASP A 168 2.09 22.06 -22.11
CA ASP A 168 1.19 23.11 -22.60
C ASP A 168 -0.18 22.61 -23.04
N LYS A 169 -0.42 21.28 -22.96
CA LYS A 169 -1.70 20.64 -23.26
C LYS A 169 -2.67 20.74 -22.08
N TYR A 170 -3.95 20.44 -22.34
CA TYR A 170 -5.02 20.41 -21.35
C TYR A 170 -5.45 18.96 -21.05
N ALA A 171 -6.10 18.74 -19.91
CA ALA A 171 -6.49 17.39 -19.49
C ALA A 171 -7.35 16.64 -20.53
N HIS A 172 -8.25 17.33 -21.23
CA HIS A 172 -9.13 16.74 -22.24
C HIS A 172 -8.40 16.31 -23.54
N GLU A 173 -7.15 16.75 -23.75
CA GLU A 173 -6.31 16.34 -24.87
C GLU A 173 -5.49 15.07 -24.56
N LEU A 174 -5.58 14.54 -23.33
CA LEU A 174 -4.80 13.42 -22.83
C LEU A 174 -5.64 12.14 -22.72
N SER A 175 -5.02 10.98 -22.97
CA SER A 175 -5.61 9.69 -22.61
C SER A 175 -5.72 9.54 -21.08
N GLY A 176 -6.56 8.58 -20.60
CA GLY A 176 -6.70 8.31 -19.16
C GLY A 176 -5.36 7.97 -18.48
N GLY A 177 -4.53 7.16 -19.12
CA GLY A 177 -3.18 6.84 -18.60
C GLY A 177 -2.28 8.07 -18.52
N MET A 178 -2.33 8.97 -19.49
CA MET A 178 -1.59 10.24 -19.44
C MET A 178 -2.11 11.16 -18.34
N GLN A 179 -3.42 11.26 -18.16
CA GLN A 179 -4.02 12.03 -17.05
C GLN A 179 -3.57 11.48 -15.69
N GLN A 180 -3.47 10.16 -15.57
CA GLN A 180 -2.93 9.48 -14.37
C GLN A 180 -1.47 9.87 -14.12
N ARG A 181 -0.63 9.82 -15.14
CA ARG A 181 0.78 10.28 -15.05
C ARG A 181 0.88 11.75 -14.64
N VAL A 182 -0.02 12.61 -15.12
CA VAL A 182 -0.08 14.03 -14.67
C VAL A 182 -0.43 14.11 -13.18
N GLY A 183 -1.38 13.30 -12.68
CA GLY A 183 -1.71 13.21 -11.28
C GLY A 183 -0.50 12.78 -10.42
N LEU A 184 0.26 11.81 -10.90
CA LEU A 184 1.49 11.35 -10.26
C LEU A 184 2.57 12.44 -10.30
N ALA A 185 2.81 13.09 -11.44
CA ALA A 185 3.74 14.20 -11.58
C ALA A 185 3.41 15.35 -10.61
N ARG A 186 2.12 15.68 -10.44
CA ARG A 186 1.66 16.68 -9.46
C ARG A 186 2.03 16.29 -8.02
N ALA A 187 1.89 15.01 -7.67
CA ALA A 187 2.27 14.52 -6.36
C ALA A 187 3.81 14.53 -6.15
N ILE A 188 4.58 14.21 -7.19
CA ILE A 188 6.05 14.30 -7.20
C ILE A 188 6.50 15.76 -7.03
N ALA A 189 5.95 16.69 -7.83
CA ALA A 189 6.28 18.12 -7.77
C ALA A 189 5.96 18.73 -6.40
N ALA A 190 4.96 18.22 -5.71
CA ALA A 190 4.62 18.62 -4.35
C ALA A 190 5.73 18.31 -3.34
N ASP A 191 6.63 17.38 -3.63
CA ASP A 191 7.72 16.92 -2.75
C ASP A 191 7.27 16.66 -1.31
N ALA A 192 6.11 16.03 -1.16
CA ALA A 192 5.54 15.67 0.13
C ALA A 192 6.23 14.41 0.68
N LYS A 193 6.25 14.26 2.02
CA LYS A 193 6.79 13.06 2.69
C LYS A 193 5.86 11.86 2.60
N VAL A 194 4.56 12.12 2.57
CA VAL A 194 3.48 11.13 2.53
C VAL A 194 2.72 11.25 1.22
N LEU A 195 2.51 10.12 0.56
CA LEU A 195 1.73 10.00 -0.65
C LEU A 195 0.49 9.12 -0.36
N LEU A 196 -0.70 9.67 -0.59
CA LEU A 196 -1.96 8.94 -0.50
C LEU A 196 -2.45 8.65 -1.92
N MET A 197 -2.75 7.41 -2.24
CA MET A 197 -3.20 6.99 -3.56
C MET A 197 -4.54 6.25 -3.45
N ASP A 198 -5.61 6.82 -3.98
CA ASP A 198 -6.97 6.27 -3.92
C ASP A 198 -7.30 5.61 -5.27
N GLU A 199 -7.11 4.29 -5.38
CA GLU A 199 -7.30 3.46 -6.57
C GLU A 199 -6.69 4.06 -7.86
N PRO A 200 -5.40 4.44 -7.84
CA PRO A 200 -4.82 5.28 -8.89
C PRO A 200 -4.80 4.61 -10.27
N PHE A 201 -4.83 3.30 -10.35
CA PHE A 201 -4.69 2.57 -11.62
C PHE A 201 -5.97 1.85 -12.07
N SER A 202 -7.10 2.01 -11.35
CA SER A 202 -8.34 1.26 -11.60
C SER A 202 -8.97 1.52 -12.97
N ALA A 203 -8.82 2.75 -13.50
CA ALA A 203 -9.41 3.17 -14.77
C ALA A 203 -8.54 2.85 -16.02
N LEU A 204 -7.42 2.14 -15.83
CA LEU A 204 -6.46 1.86 -16.89
C LEU A 204 -6.61 0.43 -17.45
N ASP A 205 -6.28 0.28 -18.74
CA ASP A 205 -6.16 -1.05 -19.33
C ASP A 205 -5.01 -1.85 -18.69
N PRO A 206 -5.04 -3.20 -18.72
CA PRO A 206 -4.12 -4.03 -17.97
C PRO A 206 -2.64 -3.82 -18.33
N LEU A 207 -2.32 -3.52 -19.60
CA LEU A 207 -0.94 -3.34 -20.04
C LEU A 207 -0.35 -2.03 -19.50
N ILE A 208 -1.07 -0.93 -19.69
CA ILE A 208 -0.66 0.40 -19.20
C ILE A 208 -0.62 0.42 -17.67
N ARG A 209 -1.60 -0.23 -17.01
CA ARG A 209 -1.62 -0.38 -15.55
C ARG A 209 -0.32 -1.00 -15.04
N ARG A 210 0.09 -2.13 -15.64
CA ARG A 210 1.29 -2.86 -15.21
C ARG A 210 2.56 -2.03 -15.39
N GLN A 211 2.69 -1.32 -16.51
CA GLN A 211 3.79 -0.41 -16.77
C GLN A 211 3.86 0.71 -15.73
N LEU A 212 2.73 1.38 -15.45
CA LEU A 212 2.67 2.47 -14.46
C LEU A 212 2.93 2.01 -13.02
N GLN A 213 2.55 0.78 -12.68
CA GLN A 213 2.90 0.17 -11.39
C GLN A 213 4.41 0.02 -11.24
N ASP A 214 5.10 -0.50 -12.27
CA ASP A 214 6.57 -0.65 -12.25
C ASP A 214 7.28 0.69 -12.15
N GLU A 215 6.84 1.68 -12.92
CA GLU A 215 7.35 3.05 -12.85
C GLU A 215 7.14 3.65 -11.46
N PHE A 216 5.95 3.45 -10.87
CA PHE A 216 5.63 3.93 -9.54
C PHE A 216 6.51 3.29 -8.45
N ILE A 217 6.69 1.97 -8.47
CA ILE A 217 7.55 1.26 -7.51
C ILE A 217 8.99 1.79 -7.57
N ALA A 218 9.53 1.94 -8.78
CA ALA A 218 10.88 2.47 -8.98
C ALA A 218 11.02 3.91 -8.44
N LEU A 219 10.05 4.77 -8.73
CA LEU A 219 10.02 6.16 -8.27
C LEU A 219 9.85 6.25 -6.74
N ALA A 220 8.92 5.49 -6.15
CA ALA A 220 8.66 5.49 -4.72
C ALA A 220 9.91 5.06 -3.92
N SER A 221 10.58 4.00 -4.37
CA SER A 221 11.83 3.53 -3.79
C SER A 221 12.94 4.58 -3.89
N GLN A 222 13.14 5.18 -5.07
CA GLN A 222 14.17 6.19 -5.30
C GLN A 222 13.94 7.45 -4.44
N MET A 223 12.69 7.84 -4.25
CA MET A 223 12.32 9.06 -3.52
C MET A 223 12.20 8.83 -2.01
N GLY A 224 12.19 7.60 -1.52
CA GLY A 224 12.03 7.26 -0.10
C GLY A 224 10.72 7.78 0.51
N LYS A 225 9.64 7.87 -0.29
CA LYS A 225 8.34 8.40 0.16
C LYS A 225 7.54 7.32 0.88
N THR A 226 6.88 7.71 1.97
CA THR A 226 5.91 6.84 2.64
C THR A 226 4.59 6.90 1.88
N THR A 227 4.07 5.75 1.48
CA THR A 227 2.87 5.70 0.64
C THR A 227 1.77 4.88 1.31
N VAL A 228 0.53 5.41 1.29
CA VAL A 228 -0.67 4.62 1.56
C VAL A 228 -1.42 4.47 0.25
N PHE A 229 -1.54 3.23 -0.20
CA PHE A 229 -2.05 2.86 -1.51
C PHE A 229 -3.36 2.06 -1.36
N ILE A 230 -4.45 2.55 -1.94
CA ILE A 230 -5.73 1.84 -1.95
C ILE A 230 -5.89 1.08 -3.27
N THR A 231 -6.30 -0.17 -3.16
CA THR A 231 -6.72 -0.98 -4.30
C THR A 231 -7.80 -1.98 -3.92
N HIS A 232 -8.55 -2.46 -4.89
CA HIS A 232 -9.41 -3.64 -4.77
C HIS A 232 -8.80 -4.87 -5.45
N ASP A 233 -7.65 -4.72 -6.08
CA ASP A 233 -6.91 -5.74 -6.81
C ASP A 233 -5.79 -6.28 -5.90
N LEU A 234 -5.87 -7.57 -5.57
CA LEU A 234 -4.92 -8.21 -4.68
C LEU A 234 -3.55 -8.41 -5.35
N ASP A 235 -3.51 -8.73 -6.66
CA ASP A 235 -2.24 -8.84 -7.40
C ASP A 235 -1.48 -7.51 -7.36
N GLU A 236 -2.21 -6.38 -7.44
CA GLU A 236 -1.65 -5.05 -7.30
C GLU A 236 -1.11 -4.80 -5.88
N ALA A 237 -1.90 -5.10 -4.84
CA ALA A 237 -1.48 -4.91 -3.45
C ALA A 237 -0.23 -5.72 -3.11
N VAL A 238 -0.19 -6.96 -3.56
CA VAL A 238 0.92 -7.87 -3.37
C VAL A 238 2.20 -7.43 -4.10
N ARG A 239 2.04 -6.87 -5.30
CA ARG A 239 3.15 -6.42 -6.13
C ARG A 239 3.79 -5.14 -5.61
N ILE A 240 2.97 -4.22 -5.08
CA ILE A 240 3.37 -2.86 -4.72
C ILE A 240 3.70 -2.74 -3.24
N GLY A 241 2.94 -3.42 -2.36
CA GLY A 241 2.95 -3.19 -0.92
C GLY A 241 4.03 -3.93 -0.16
N ASP A 242 4.66 -3.26 0.78
CA ASP A 242 5.48 -3.89 1.82
C ASP A 242 4.59 -4.51 2.90
N HIS A 243 3.46 -3.86 3.22
CA HIS A 243 2.40 -4.39 4.09
C HIS A 243 1.03 -4.16 3.46
N ILE A 244 0.09 -5.04 3.81
CA ILE A 244 -1.30 -5.00 3.35
C ILE A 244 -2.23 -5.02 4.55
N ALA A 245 -3.22 -4.11 4.58
CA ALA A 245 -4.38 -4.18 5.45
C ALA A 245 -5.61 -4.59 4.63
N VAL A 246 -6.25 -5.69 5.00
CA VAL A 246 -7.49 -6.18 4.37
C VAL A 246 -8.68 -5.61 5.13
N MET A 247 -9.55 -4.87 4.42
CA MET A 247 -10.75 -4.27 4.98
C MET A 247 -12.03 -4.99 4.54
N ARG A 248 -12.92 -5.20 5.51
CA ARG A 248 -14.28 -5.69 5.29
C ARG A 248 -15.26 -4.88 6.12
N ASN A 249 -16.32 -4.35 5.49
CA ASN A 249 -17.38 -3.61 6.17
C ASN A 249 -16.89 -2.51 7.14
N GLY A 250 -15.85 -1.75 6.76
CA GLY A 250 -15.29 -0.65 7.57
C GLY A 250 -14.33 -1.09 8.68
N GLU A 251 -14.01 -2.36 8.80
CA GLU A 251 -13.06 -2.91 9.78
C GLU A 251 -11.81 -3.44 9.08
N ILE A 252 -10.67 -3.37 9.76
CA ILE A 252 -9.45 -4.06 9.33
C ILE A 252 -9.53 -5.49 9.86
N VAL A 253 -9.59 -6.46 8.95
CA VAL A 253 -9.69 -7.90 9.28
C VAL A 253 -8.31 -8.47 9.55
N GLN A 254 -7.33 -8.08 8.73
CA GLN A 254 -5.95 -8.55 8.85
C GLN A 254 -4.98 -7.48 8.37
N THR A 255 -3.81 -7.44 8.99
CA THR A 255 -2.65 -6.66 8.52
C THR A 255 -1.41 -7.53 8.57
N GLY A 256 -0.59 -7.48 7.52
CA GLY A 256 0.65 -8.26 7.44
C GLY A 256 1.41 -7.99 6.15
N THR A 257 2.55 -8.65 5.97
CA THR A 257 3.25 -8.67 4.67
C THR A 257 2.40 -9.41 3.63
N PRO A 258 2.62 -9.19 2.32
CA PRO A 258 1.94 -9.95 1.27
C PRO A 258 2.00 -11.47 1.51
N GLU A 259 3.15 -11.98 1.93
CA GLU A 259 3.36 -13.39 2.23
C GLU A 259 2.46 -13.86 3.40
N GLN A 260 2.44 -13.11 4.51
CA GLN A 260 1.57 -13.44 5.66
C GLN A 260 0.09 -13.44 5.32
N ILE A 261 -0.39 -12.46 4.53
CA ILE A 261 -1.80 -12.40 4.11
C ILE A 261 -2.20 -13.64 3.29
N ILE A 262 -1.30 -14.15 2.46
CA ILE A 262 -1.58 -15.26 1.55
C ILE A 262 -1.39 -16.62 2.21
N MET A 263 -0.40 -16.73 3.10
CA MET A 263 -0.05 -18.01 3.72
C MET A 263 -0.85 -18.27 5.01
N GLU A 264 -1.19 -17.21 5.74
CA GLU A 264 -1.86 -17.27 7.05
C GLU A 264 -3.13 -16.40 7.05
N PRO A 265 -4.15 -16.70 6.19
CA PRO A 265 -5.36 -15.90 6.15
C PRO A 265 -6.11 -15.98 7.49
N ALA A 266 -6.47 -14.81 8.06
CA ALA A 266 -7.08 -14.70 9.38
C ALA A 266 -8.48 -15.33 9.48
N ASP A 267 -9.22 -15.35 8.38
CA ASP A 267 -10.56 -15.95 8.30
C ASP A 267 -10.89 -16.44 6.87
N SER A 268 -12.05 -17.04 6.70
CA SER A 268 -12.52 -17.53 5.40
C SER A 268 -12.65 -16.41 4.35
N TYR A 269 -12.97 -15.18 4.76
CA TYR A 269 -13.07 -14.05 3.84
C TYR A 269 -11.72 -13.70 3.24
N VAL A 270 -10.66 -13.65 4.06
CA VAL A 270 -9.30 -13.42 3.55
C VAL A 270 -8.84 -14.62 2.72
N ALA A 271 -9.13 -15.85 3.15
CA ALA A 271 -8.81 -17.07 2.40
C ALA A 271 -9.44 -17.06 1.00
N ASP A 272 -10.74 -16.73 0.90
CA ASP A 272 -11.45 -16.60 -0.39
C ASP A 272 -10.85 -15.49 -1.26
N PHE A 273 -10.41 -14.39 -0.63
CA PHE A 273 -9.80 -13.25 -1.32
C PHE A 273 -8.46 -13.62 -1.95
N VAL A 274 -7.64 -14.42 -1.26
CA VAL A 274 -6.31 -14.84 -1.73
C VAL A 274 -6.33 -16.09 -2.60
N ALA A 275 -7.46 -16.81 -2.70
CA ALA A 275 -7.56 -18.09 -3.42
C ALA A 275 -7.20 -18.02 -4.92
N GLY A 276 -7.34 -16.83 -5.54
CA GLY A 276 -7.02 -16.62 -6.97
C GLY A 276 -5.57 -16.27 -7.26
N ILE A 277 -4.72 -16.08 -6.24
CA ILE A 277 -3.35 -15.63 -6.44
C ILE A 277 -2.41 -16.79 -6.78
N SER A 278 -1.58 -16.56 -7.78
CA SER A 278 -0.47 -17.44 -8.10
C SER A 278 0.63 -17.32 -7.03
N ARG A 279 0.67 -18.28 -6.12
CA ARG A 279 1.65 -18.35 -5.02
C ARG A 279 3.10 -18.44 -5.51
N ILE A 280 3.31 -18.89 -6.74
CA ILE A 280 4.63 -19.12 -7.34
C ILE A 280 5.54 -17.87 -7.33
N ASN A 281 4.97 -16.67 -7.46
CA ASN A 281 5.73 -15.43 -7.48
C ASN A 281 5.98 -14.83 -6.10
N LEU A 282 5.39 -15.40 -5.04
CA LEU A 282 5.33 -14.82 -3.69
C LEU A 282 6.08 -15.64 -2.66
N ILE A 283 5.92 -16.96 -2.71
CA ILE A 283 6.62 -17.86 -1.79
C ILE A 283 8.11 -17.72 -2.04
N ARG A 284 8.84 -17.46 -0.96
CA ARG A 284 10.29 -17.32 -0.99
C ARG A 284 10.97 -18.56 -0.47
N ALA A 285 12.25 -18.73 -0.85
CA ALA A 285 13.04 -19.90 -0.50
C ALA A 285 13.07 -20.18 1.00
N HIS A 286 13.17 -19.13 1.85
CA HIS A 286 13.24 -19.31 3.31
C HIS A 286 11.99 -19.98 3.90
N SER A 287 10.82 -19.84 3.29
CA SER A 287 9.57 -20.46 3.75
C SER A 287 9.41 -21.93 3.35
N LEU A 288 10.26 -22.41 2.42
CA LEU A 288 10.21 -23.78 1.90
C LEU A 288 11.38 -24.63 2.35
N VAL A 289 12.38 -24.02 2.99
CA VAL A 289 13.63 -24.67 3.31
C VAL A 289 13.45 -25.74 4.39
N SER A 290 13.95 -26.93 4.13
CA SER A 290 14.12 -27.97 5.15
C SER A 290 15.50 -27.87 5.78
N PRO A 291 15.63 -28.02 7.13
CA PRO A 291 16.92 -28.04 7.79
C PRO A 291 17.88 -29.06 7.17
N LEU A 292 19.18 -28.74 7.20
CA LEU A 292 20.20 -29.69 6.77
C LEU A 292 20.28 -30.86 7.79
N ASP A 293 19.73 -32.01 7.43
CA ASP A 293 19.80 -33.23 8.23
C ASP A 293 21.18 -33.87 8.13
N GLY A 294 21.89 -33.98 9.26
CA GLY A 294 23.14 -34.77 9.38
C GLY A 294 24.31 -34.02 10.03
N PRO A 295 25.39 -34.75 10.38
CA PRO A 295 26.57 -34.15 10.99
C PRO A 295 27.26 -33.22 10.00
N ALA A 296 27.27 -31.92 10.29
CA ALA A 296 27.90 -30.82 9.56
C ALA A 296 27.68 -30.85 8.05
N GLY A 297 26.42 -30.79 7.66
CA GLY A 297 25.97 -30.34 6.35
C GLY A 297 26.80 -30.79 5.15
N ALA A 298 26.72 -32.06 4.77
CA ALA A 298 27.30 -32.50 3.49
C ALA A 298 26.46 -31.90 2.35
N ILE A 299 26.74 -30.65 1.99
CA ILE A 299 26.20 -30.01 0.80
C ILE A 299 26.69 -30.82 -0.39
N PRO A 300 25.82 -31.36 -1.24
CA PRO A 300 26.24 -32.06 -2.44
C PRO A 300 27.16 -31.19 -3.30
N PRO A 301 28.26 -31.70 -3.83
CA PRO A 301 29.22 -30.89 -4.59
C PRO A 301 28.63 -30.25 -5.87
N ASN A 302 27.51 -30.78 -6.36
CA ASN A 302 26.77 -30.29 -7.52
C ASN A 302 25.54 -29.43 -7.12
N ALA A 303 25.37 -29.07 -5.85
CA ALA A 303 24.23 -28.28 -5.41
C ALA A 303 24.25 -26.86 -5.99
N LEU A 304 23.11 -26.42 -6.47
CA LEU A 304 22.91 -25.03 -6.94
C LEU A 304 22.57 -24.14 -5.73
N ARG A 305 23.30 -23.07 -5.54
CA ARG A 305 23.11 -22.13 -4.44
C ARG A 305 22.18 -20.99 -4.87
N MET A 306 21.15 -20.74 -4.07
CA MET A 306 20.13 -19.71 -4.29
C MET A 306 19.96 -18.86 -3.02
N PRO A 307 19.69 -17.55 -3.14
CA PRO A 307 19.46 -16.70 -1.98
C PRO A 307 18.13 -17.04 -1.28
N GLU A 308 18.03 -16.81 0.01
CA GLU A 308 16.80 -17.02 0.79
C GLU A 308 15.61 -16.19 0.31
N THR A 309 15.89 -15.11 -0.44
CA THR A 309 14.89 -14.22 -1.05
C THR A 309 14.39 -14.71 -2.42
N ALA A 310 14.98 -15.77 -3.00
CA ALA A 310 14.54 -16.30 -4.28
C ALA A 310 13.08 -16.76 -4.23
N THR A 311 12.31 -16.45 -5.28
CA THR A 311 10.91 -16.85 -5.38
C THR A 311 10.77 -18.34 -5.75
N LEU A 312 9.64 -18.95 -5.40
CA LEU A 312 9.32 -20.34 -5.80
C LEU A 312 9.44 -20.51 -7.33
N LYS A 313 9.06 -19.50 -8.11
CA LYS A 313 9.23 -19.50 -9.57
C LYS A 313 10.70 -19.63 -9.98
N GLU A 314 11.57 -18.82 -9.38
CA GLU A 314 13.01 -18.88 -9.67
C GLU A 314 13.61 -20.22 -9.25
N LEU A 315 13.19 -20.75 -8.10
CA LEU A 315 13.59 -22.08 -7.63
C LEU A 315 13.12 -23.20 -8.58
N ILE A 316 11.87 -23.13 -9.06
CA ILE A 316 11.35 -24.11 -10.04
C ILE A 316 12.15 -24.02 -11.35
N MET A 317 12.38 -22.79 -11.87
CA MET A 317 13.15 -22.61 -13.09
C MET A 317 14.57 -23.18 -12.95
N ALA A 318 15.25 -22.86 -11.86
CA ALA A 318 16.57 -23.41 -11.54
C ALA A 318 16.57 -24.94 -11.43
N SER A 319 15.53 -25.53 -10.80
CA SER A 319 15.37 -26.99 -10.68
C SER A 319 15.04 -27.68 -12.00
N VAL A 320 14.44 -26.97 -12.97
CA VAL A 320 14.15 -27.50 -14.33
C VAL A 320 15.40 -27.44 -15.21
N GLU A 321 16.16 -26.34 -15.11
CA GLU A 321 17.38 -26.15 -15.91
C GLU A 321 18.56 -27.00 -15.42
N HIS A 322 18.62 -27.24 -14.12
CA HIS A 322 19.71 -28.00 -13.49
C HIS A 322 19.12 -29.14 -12.65
N ASP A 323 19.49 -30.37 -12.97
CA ASP A 323 19.11 -31.57 -12.18
C ASP A 323 20.01 -31.69 -10.92
N ALA A 324 19.99 -30.66 -10.09
CA ALA A 324 20.81 -30.53 -8.91
C ALA A 324 19.96 -30.12 -7.67
N PRO A 325 20.34 -30.55 -6.46
CA PRO A 325 19.72 -30.08 -5.23
C PRO A 325 19.90 -28.57 -5.08
N LEU A 326 18.87 -27.90 -4.55
CA LEU A 326 18.91 -26.47 -4.26
C LEU A 326 19.34 -26.24 -2.80
N VAL A 327 20.40 -25.50 -2.61
CA VAL A 327 20.87 -25.02 -1.29
C VAL A 327 20.54 -23.55 -1.17
N ILE A 328 19.93 -23.19 -0.08
CA ILE A 328 19.48 -21.81 0.17
C ILE A 328 20.47 -21.13 1.12
N ASP A 329 20.97 -19.98 0.70
CA ASP A 329 21.95 -19.21 1.44
C ASP A 329 21.32 -17.98 2.10
N ARG A 330 21.79 -17.68 3.32
CA ARG A 330 21.54 -16.42 3.99
C ARG A 330 22.35 -15.28 3.35
N PRO A 331 22.02 -13.99 3.63
CA PRO A 331 22.79 -12.86 3.11
C PRO A 331 24.27 -12.86 3.47
N ASN A 332 24.64 -13.53 4.58
CA ASN A 332 26.03 -13.71 5.00
C ASN A 332 26.77 -14.86 4.29
N GLY A 333 26.10 -15.57 3.36
CA GLY A 333 26.65 -16.69 2.60
C GLY A 333 26.64 -18.04 3.34
N GLU A 334 26.08 -18.11 4.55
CA GLU A 334 25.90 -19.37 5.27
C GLU A 334 24.68 -20.12 4.76
N PRO A 335 24.74 -21.46 4.60
CA PRO A 335 23.59 -22.23 4.16
C PRO A 335 22.50 -22.23 5.24
N LEU A 336 21.27 -21.90 4.82
CA LEU A 336 20.06 -21.95 5.64
C LEU A 336 19.50 -23.38 5.68
N GLY A 337 19.53 -24.09 4.54
CA GLY A 337 19.02 -25.44 4.38
C GLY A 337 18.95 -25.86 2.91
N MET A 338 18.16 -26.90 2.62
CA MET A 338 17.96 -27.42 1.27
C MET A 338 16.47 -27.42 0.90
N ILE A 339 16.20 -27.32 -0.40
CA ILE A 339 14.85 -27.46 -0.96
C ILE A 339 14.87 -28.64 -1.93
N SER A 340 14.01 -29.62 -1.72
CA SER A 340 13.80 -30.76 -2.59
C SER A 340 12.76 -30.45 -3.68
N LYS A 341 12.68 -31.28 -4.74
CA LYS A 341 11.60 -31.19 -5.73
C LYS A 341 10.22 -31.38 -5.10
N ASN A 342 10.12 -32.19 -4.05
CA ASN A 342 8.86 -32.38 -3.32
C ASN A 342 8.44 -31.12 -2.57
N ASP A 343 9.40 -30.39 -1.97
CA ASP A 343 9.12 -29.12 -1.28
C ASP A 343 8.62 -28.06 -2.27
N LEU A 344 9.21 -28.01 -3.49
CA LEU A 344 8.72 -27.13 -4.56
C LEU A 344 7.29 -27.47 -4.98
N LEU A 345 6.97 -28.75 -5.13
CA LEU A 345 5.61 -29.22 -5.48
C LEU A 345 4.63 -28.94 -4.34
N ALA A 346 5.04 -29.19 -3.09
CA ALA A 346 4.24 -28.86 -1.91
C ALA A 346 3.97 -27.35 -1.84
N GLY A 347 4.98 -26.51 -2.10
CA GLY A 347 4.83 -25.07 -2.20
C GLY A 347 3.81 -24.60 -3.23
N ILE A 348 3.70 -25.29 -4.38
CA ILE A 348 2.67 -25.00 -5.39
C ILE A 348 1.27 -25.36 -4.89
N ILE A 349 1.12 -26.49 -4.18
CA ILE A 349 -0.18 -27.08 -3.82
C ILE A 349 -0.69 -26.52 -2.48
N HIS A 350 0.17 -26.48 -1.48
CA HIS A 350 -0.21 -26.20 -0.08
C HIS A 350 0.37 -24.91 0.50
N GLY A 351 1.33 -24.31 -0.17
CA GLY A 351 2.12 -23.22 0.40
C GLY A 351 3.32 -23.77 1.21
N THR A 352 3.60 -23.18 2.38
CA THR A 352 4.73 -23.62 3.22
C THR A 352 4.46 -24.94 3.91
N ASN A 353 5.52 -25.73 4.16
CA ASN A 353 5.43 -26.88 5.04
C ASN A 353 5.17 -26.41 6.48
N ASP A 354 3.94 -26.64 6.99
CA ASP A 354 3.70 -26.60 8.43
C ASP A 354 4.47 -27.76 9.07
N GLY A 355 5.55 -27.42 9.78
CA GLY A 355 6.31 -28.34 10.61
C GLY A 355 5.79 -28.38 12.03
#